data_45adafa393a9a5061bed9cbebdeb17aa
#
_entry.id   45adafa393a9a5061bed9cbebdeb17aa
#
_cell.length_a   1.000
_cell.length_b   1.000
_cell.length_c   1.000
_cell.angle_alpha   90.00
_cell.angle_beta   90.00
_cell.angle_gamma   90.00
#
_symmetry.space_group_name_H-M   'P 1'
#
loop_
_entity.id
_entity.type
_entity.pdbx_description
1 polymer ?
#
loop_
_entity_poly.entity_id
_entity_poly.type
_entity_poly.pdbx_seq_one_letter_code
_entity_poly.pdbx_strand_id
1 'polypeptide(L)'
;MSFEEIQFTAKFIDKVTNKEVKLSSILTKNSKTTDTILLCHGMFGNKNSGLNIHLLNGLKNQWSVLRFDFEGNGDSSGEWSYADYEREVRNITDIVEYSEKNYNIKIVAIIGHSKAGADVFITASRPNLIKNPNCCFISLGGRLTFGKPEKRFTKDELEKCKNEGEFLWEHNDKKWKITQKAIDERKYMDPKKEVKNIDDNRKKRILQVHGRNDTSTPIEEAFVVEKEIPGAEIRWIENANHFFKGVEEDMVKAVVEWLNTKLN
;
A
#
# COMPACT_ATOMS: atom_id res chain seq x y z
N MET A 1 20.01 21.26 -2.00
CA MET A 1 18.58 21.23 -2.44
C MET A 1 17.73 21.55 -1.23
N SER A 2 16.78 22.47 -1.34
CA SER A 2 15.82 22.75 -0.26
C SER A 2 14.59 21.91 -0.50
N PHE A 3 14.18 21.14 0.51
CA PHE A 3 12.90 20.44 0.55
C PHE A 3 11.99 21.18 1.52
N GLU A 4 10.74 21.33 1.14
CA GLU A 4 9.69 21.84 2.02
C GLU A 4 8.91 20.64 2.56
N GLU A 5 8.76 20.52 3.88
CA GLU A 5 7.92 19.51 4.49
C GLU A 5 6.61 20.13 4.95
N ILE A 6 5.51 19.72 4.33
CA ILE A 6 4.16 20.20 4.60
C ILE A 6 3.38 19.10 5.31
N GLN A 7 3.06 19.29 6.59
CA GLN A 7 2.18 18.41 7.34
C GLN A 7 0.75 18.90 7.20
N PHE A 8 -0.19 18.01 6.88
CA PHE A 8 -1.59 18.36 6.75
C PHE A 8 -2.52 17.19 7.09
N THR A 9 -3.77 17.51 7.31
CA THR A 9 -4.85 16.54 7.47
C THR A 9 -5.83 16.70 6.32
N ALA A 10 -5.89 15.71 5.46
CA ALA A 10 -6.90 15.65 4.42
C ALA A 10 -8.24 15.22 5.03
N LYS A 11 -9.33 15.93 4.68
CA LYS A 11 -10.68 15.70 5.22
C LYS A 11 -11.63 15.36 4.09
N PHE A 12 -12.39 14.29 4.27
CA PHE A 12 -13.38 13.81 3.31
C PHE A 12 -14.65 13.38 4.01
N ILE A 13 -15.72 13.26 3.23
CA ILE A 13 -16.90 12.49 3.63
C ILE A 13 -16.82 11.14 2.91
N ASP A 14 -16.64 10.07 3.65
CA ASP A 14 -16.65 8.72 3.10
C ASP A 14 -18.02 8.43 2.47
N LYS A 15 -18.03 8.15 1.17
CA LYS A 15 -19.26 7.97 0.38
C LYS A 15 -20.07 6.73 0.76
N VAL A 16 -19.44 5.77 1.46
CA VAL A 16 -20.09 4.53 1.90
C VAL A 16 -20.72 4.68 3.28
N THR A 17 -19.98 5.30 4.21
CA THR A 17 -20.41 5.43 5.61
C THR A 17 -21.06 6.76 5.93
N ASN A 18 -20.94 7.76 5.04
CA ASN A 18 -21.34 9.17 5.23
C ASN A 18 -20.72 9.83 6.49
N LYS A 19 -19.53 9.36 6.89
CA LYS A 19 -18.78 9.91 8.03
C LYS A 19 -17.61 10.76 7.56
N GLU A 20 -17.24 11.77 8.36
CA GLU A 20 -15.99 12.50 8.13
C GLU A 20 -14.79 11.59 8.41
N VAL A 21 -13.89 11.51 7.45
CA VAL A 21 -12.58 10.82 7.52
C VAL A 21 -11.49 11.87 7.49
N LYS A 22 -10.47 11.68 8.34
CA LYS A 22 -9.30 12.55 8.45
C LYS A 22 -8.06 11.71 8.23
N LEU A 23 -7.31 11.96 7.15
CA LEU A 23 -6.06 11.28 6.85
C LEU A 23 -4.88 12.21 7.14
N SER A 24 -4.06 11.82 8.12
CA SER A 24 -2.84 12.54 8.48
C SER A 24 -1.76 12.28 7.46
N SER A 25 -1.15 13.34 6.92
CA SER A 25 -0.30 13.27 5.75
C SER A 25 0.91 14.19 5.86
N ILE A 26 1.99 13.83 5.18
CA ILE A 26 3.21 14.63 5.04
C ILE A 26 3.63 14.64 3.58
N LEU A 27 3.71 15.82 2.99
CA LEU A 27 4.27 16.05 1.67
C LEU A 27 5.68 16.63 1.80
N THR A 28 6.69 15.88 1.39
CA THR A 28 8.05 16.39 1.19
C THR A 28 8.15 16.88 -0.25
N LYS A 29 8.05 18.19 -0.43
CA LYS A 29 7.96 18.84 -1.74
C LYS A 29 9.36 19.12 -2.29
N ASN A 30 9.61 18.67 -3.50
CA ASN A 30 10.79 19.04 -4.29
C ASN A 30 10.40 20.22 -5.20
N SER A 31 11.06 21.38 -5.03
CA SER A 31 10.74 22.60 -5.78
C SER A 31 10.97 22.51 -7.29
N LYS A 32 11.65 21.48 -7.77
CA LYS A 32 12.00 21.32 -9.18
C LYS A 32 10.98 20.54 -9.99
N THR A 33 10.00 19.91 -9.34
CA THR A 33 9.01 19.06 -10.02
C THR A 33 7.66 19.06 -9.30
N THR A 34 6.60 18.88 -10.07
CA THR A 34 5.27 18.57 -9.55
C THR A 34 5.05 17.06 -9.42
N ASP A 35 5.89 16.24 -10.07
CA ASP A 35 5.77 14.79 -10.04
C ASP A 35 6.02 14.27 -8.62
N THR A 36 5.04 13.52 -8.13
CA THR A 36 4.98 13.11 -6.73
C THR A 36 4.74 11.60 -6.65
N ILE A 37 5.46 10.97 -5.74
CA ILE A 37 5.31 9.54 -5.43
C ILE A 37 4.56 9.40 -4.12
N LEU A 38 3.47 8.62 -4.14
CA LEU A 38 2.69 8.30 -2.96
C LEU A 38 3.23 7.04 -2.30
N LEU A 39 3.49 7.08 -0.98
CA LEU A 39 3.92 5.93 -0.18
C LEU A 39 2.79 5.48 0.76
N CYS A 40 2.45 4.19 0.67
CA CYS A 40 1.42 3.52 1.44
C CYS A 40 2.06 2.48 2.37
N HIS A 41 1.84 2.63 3.68
CA HIS A 41 2.42 1.73 4.69
C HIS A 41 1.68 0.38 4.76
N GLY A 42 2.38 -0.66 5.24
CA GLY A 42 1.78 -1.97 5.48
C GLY A 42 0.95 -2.05 6.77
N MET A 43 0.42 -3.26 7.05
CA MET A 43 -0.32 -3.55 8.27
C MET A 43 0.48 -3.14 9.51
N PHE A 44 -0.17 -2.50 10.48
CA PHE A 44 0.42 -1.94 11.70
C PHE A 44 1.43 -0.80 11.49
N GLY A 45 1.60 -0.34 10.26
CA GLY A 45 2.50 0.77 9.92
C GLY A 45 1.85 2.14 10.12
N ASN A 46 2.61 3.15 9.73
CA ASN A 46 2.17 4.54 9.63
C ASN A 46 3.05 5.27 8.60
N LYS A 47 2.74 6.54 8.32
CA LYS A 47 3.48 7.39 7.37
C LYS A 47 4.98 7.51 7.65
N ASN A 48 5.41 7.28 8.90
CA ASN A 48 6.81 7.33 9.36
C ASN A 48 7.43 5.94 9.54
N SER A 49 6.80 4.86 9.06
CA SER A 49 7.38 3.51 9.08
C SER A 49 8.74 3.49 8.39
N GLY A 50 9.66 2.64 8.88
CA GLY A 50 11.05 2.62 8.43
C GLY A 50 11.21 2.52 6.92
N LEU A 51 10.48 1.63 6.24
CA LEU A 51 10.52 1.52 4.77
C LEU A 51 10.09 2.80 4.06
N ASN A 52 9.07 3.50 4.56
CA ASN A 52 8.65 4.78 3.99
C ASN A 52 9.76 5.83 4.13
N ILE A 53 10.53 5.81 5.21
CA ILE A 53 11.66 6.74 5.41
C ILE A 53 12.84 6.40 4.50
N HIS A 54 13.16 5.12 4.31
CA HIS A 54 14.19 4.72 3.33
C HIS A 54 13.80 5.13 1.91
N LEU A 55 12.56 4.87 1.49
CA LEU A 55 12.04 5.32 0.20
C LEU A 55 12.05 6.83 0.05
N LEU A 56 11.56 7.58 1.05
CA LEU A 56 11.63 9.04 1.06
C LEU A 56 13.05 9.53 0.77
N ASN A 57 14.05 9.00 1.49
CA ASN A 57 15.43 9.44 1.32
C ASN A 57 16.01 9.14 -0.06
N GLY A 58 15.61 8.03 -0.68
CA GLY A 58 16.04 7.69 -2.04
C GLY A 58 15.32 8.46 -3.15
N LEU A 59 14.06 8.84 -2.91
CA LEU A 59 13.19 9.41 -3.94
C LEU A 59 13.19 10.95 -3.96
N LYS A 60 13.31 11.61 -2.81
CA LYS A 60 13.08 13.05 -2.65
C LYS A 60 13.98 13.94 -3.51
N ASN A 61 15.15 13.46 -3.95
CA ASN A 61 16.05 14.23 -4.80
C ASN A 61 15.54 14.38 -6.25
N GLN A 62 14.65 13.49 -6.69
CA GLN A 62 14.11 13.48 -8.06
C GLN A 62 12.61 13.84 -8.08
N TRP A 63 11.85 13.42 -7.08
CA TRP A 63 10.40 13.61 -7.00
C TRP A 63 9.98 14.24 -5.68
N SER A 64 8.80 14.83 -5.64
CA SER A 64 8.11 15.05 -4.38
C SER A 64 7.61 13.72 -3.81
N VAL A 65 7.50 13.60 -2.49
CA VAL A 65 7.07 12.37 -1.83
C VAL A 65 5.93 12.66 -0.86
N LEU A 66 4.80 12.02 -1.08
CA LEU A 66 3.62 12.08 -0.21
C LEU A 66 3.54 10.78 0.60
N ARG A 67 3.38 10.90 1.92
CA ARG A 67 3.17 9.79 2.85
C ARG A 67 1.94 10.09 3.71
N PHE A 68 1.13 9.11 3.99
CA PHE A 68 -0.06 9.29 4.82
C PHE A 68 -0.31 8.08 5.72
N ASP A 69 -1.14 8.27 6.72
CA ASP A 69 -1.65 7.17 7.55
C ASP A 69 -3.00 6.74 6.99
N PHE A 70 -3.17 5.45 6.74
CA PHE A 70 -4.49 4.89 6.45
C PHE A 70 -5.47 5.11 7.60
N GLU A 71 -6.75 5.16 7.32
CA GLU A 71 -7.81 5.26 8.33
C GLU A 71 -7.64 4.20 9.41
N GLY A 72 -7.71 4.63 10.68
CA GLY A 72 -7.48 3.78 11.85
C GLY A 72 -6.00 3.48 12.15
N ASN A 73 -5.05 4.13 11.46
CA ASN A 73 -3.61 3.98 11.72
C ASN A 73 -2.99 5.34 12.03
N GLY A 74 -1.87 5.33 12.76
CA GLY A 74 -1.10 6.51 13.11
C GLY A 74 -1.95 7.62 13.72
N ASP A 75 -1.94 8.81 13.08
CA ASP A 75 -2.69 10.00 13.51
C ASP A 75 -3.99 10.20 12.70
N SER A 76 -4.35 9.27 11.83
CA SER A 76 -5.60 9.29 11.06
C SER A 76 -6.79 8.89 11.91
N SER A 77 -7.99 9.41 11.56
CA SER A 77 -9.24 9.04 12.23
C SER A 77 -9.65 7.59 11.93
N GLY A 78 -10.69 7.14 12.64
CA GLY A 78 -11.28 5.81 12.43
C GLY A 78 -10.68 4.73 13.29
N GLU A 79 -11.13 3.48 13.08
CA GLU A 79 -10.66 2.30 13.78
C GLU A 79 -9.84 1.41 12.84
N TRP A 80 -8.76 0.85 13.37
CA TRP A 80 -7.95 -0.11 12.64
C TRP A 80 -8.77 -1.35 12.22
N SER A 81 -8.53 -1.85 11.02
CA SER A 81 -9.14 -3.09 10.54
C SER A 81 -8.12 -4.08 9.99
N TYR A 82 -8.35 -5.34 10.26
CA TYR A 82 -7.51 -6.44 9.79
C TYR A 82 -7.48 -6.57 8.26
N ALA A 83 -8.59 -6.28 7.59
CA ALA A 83 -8.75 -6.63 6.18
C ALA A 83 -9.62 -5.68 5.35
N ASP A 84 -9.81 -4.45 5.75
CA ASP A 84 -10.66 -3.48 5.02
C ASP A 84 -9.91 -2.89 3.80
N TYR A 85 -9.61 -3.74 2.81
CA TYR A 85 -8.91 -3.35 1.58
C TYR A 85 -9.70 -2.34 0.77
N GLU A 86 -11.03 -2.46 0.72
CA GLU A 86 -11.88 -1.50 0.00
C GLU A 86 -11.77 -0.09 0.59
N ARG A 87 -11.69 0.02 1.92
CA ARG A 87 -11.48 1.30 2.59
C ARG A 87 -10.08 1.86 2.32
N GLU A 88 -9.05 1.01 2.38
CA GLU A 88 -7.68 1.44 2.09
C GLU A 88 -7.53 1.90 0.64
N VAL A 89 -8.14 1.22 -0.32
CA VAL A 89 -8.19 1.67 -1.72
C VAL A 89 -8.92 3.01 -1.87
N ARG A 90 -10.02 3.23 -1.14
CA ARG A 90 -10.68 4.55 -1.10
C ARG A 90 -9.74 5.62 -0.50
N ASN A 91 -9.06 5.31 0.61
CA ASN A 91 -8.10 6.25 1.20
C ASN A 91 -6.97 6.63 0.22
N ILE A 92 -6.45 5.68 -0.57
CA ILE A 92 -5.48 5.97 -1.64
C ILE A 92 -6.08 6.96 -2.65
N THR A 93 -7.29 6.71 -3.12
CA THR A 93 -7.96 7.56 -4.11
C THR A 93 -8.21 8.96 -3.55
N ASP A 94 -8.76 9.04 -2.34
CA ASP A 94 -9.12 10.28 -1.69
C ASP A 94 -7.89 11.15 -1.40
N ILE A 95 -6.78 10.55 -0.93
CA ILE A 95 -5.56 11.32 -0.67
C ILE A 95 -4.91 11.81 -1.96
N VAL A 96 -4.98 11.05 -3.05
CA VAL A 96 -4.52 11.47 -4.37
C VAL A 96 -5.34 12.69 -4.85
N GLU A 97 -6.66 12.57 -4.88
CA GLU A 97 -7.54 13.66 -5.34
C GLU A 97 -7.38 14.93 -4.49
N TYR A 98 -7.32 14.77 -3.17
CA TYR A 98 -7.14 15.92 -2.27
C TYR A 98 -5.80 16.61 -2.49
N SER A 99 -4.73 15.84 -2.59
CA SER A 99 -3.37 16.39 -2.67
C SER A 99 -3.10 17.04 -4.02
N GLU A 100 -3.53 16.45 -5.11
CA GLU A 100 -3.42 17.04 -6.45
C GLU A 100 -4.21 18.37 -6.55
N LYS A 101 -5.39 18.43 -5.93
CA LYS A 101 -6.24 19.63 -5.92
C LYS A 101 -5.62 20.79 -5.11
N ASN A 102 -4.96 20.47 -3.97
CA ASN A 102 -4.60 21.51 -2.99
C ASN A 102 -3.12 21.90 -3.00
N TYR A 103 -2.21 21.08 -3.57
CA TYR A 103 -0.76 21.29 -3.43
C TYR A 103 0.01 21.46 -4.73
N ASN A 104 -0.67 21.59 -5.88
CA ASN A 104 -0.05 21.68 -7.20
C ASN A 104 1.00 20.56 -7.41
N ILE A 105 0.57 19.32 -7.20
CA ILE A 105 1.36 18.10 -7.41
C ILE A 105 0.62 17.19 -8.40
N LYS A 106 1.36 16.23 -8.96
CA LYS A 106 0.82 15.18 -9.84
C LYS A 106 1.33 13.83 -9.36
N ILE A 107 0.44 12.94 -8.98
CA ILE A 107 0.84 11.58 -8.59
C ILE A 107 1.24 10.79 -9.84
N VAL A 108 2.51 10.41 -9.90
CA VAL A 108 3.11 9.65 -11.01
C VAL A 108 3.43 8.21 -10.64
N ALA A 109 3.50 7.90 -9.34
CA ALA A 109 3.66 6.54 -8.85
C ALA A 109 3.00 6.36 -7.48
N ILE A 110 2.53 5.13 -7.21
CA ILE A 110 1.99 4.70 -5.92
C ILE A 110 2.80 3.47 -5.49
N ILE A 111 3.40 3.53 -4.31
CA ILE A 111 4.21 2.45 -3.73
C ILE A 111 3.55 1.96 -2.46
N GLY A 112 3.27 0.66 -2.37
CA GLY A 112 2.68 0.03 -1.19
C GLY A 112 3.51 -1.13 -0.67
N HIS A 113 3.65 -1.21 0.67
CA HIS A 113 4.34 -2.32 1.32
C HIS A 113 3.35 -3.35 1.88
N SER A 114 3.62 -4.63 1.70
CA SER A 114 2.87 -5.73 2.33
C SER A 114 1.37 -5.68 2.02
N LYS A 115 0.50 -5.40 3.01
CA LYS A 115 -0.94 -5.22 2.82
C LYS A 115 -1.21 -4.14 1.77
N ALA A 116 -0.59 -2.97 1.90
CA ALA A 116 -0.73 -1.91 0.92
C ALA A 116 -0.18 -2.27 -0.47
N GLY A 117 0.71 -3.26 -0.60
CA GLY A 117 1.11 -3.81 -1.89
C GLY A 117 -0.06 -4.47 -2.62
N ALA A 118 -0.97 -5.13 -1.91
CA ALA A 118 -2.23 -5.64 -2.48
C ALA A 118 -3.18 -4.49 -2.84
N ASP A 119 -3.30 -3.44 -1.99
CA ASP A 119 -4.13 -2.27 -2.30
C ASP A 119 -3.67 -1.55 -3.58
N VAL A 120 -2.35 -1.48 -3.80
CA VAL A 120 -1.77 -0.93 -5.03
C VAL A 120 -2.21 -1.72 -6.27
N PHE A 121 -2.21 -3.05 -6.22
CA PHE A 121 -2.71 -3.88 -7.33
C PHE A 121 -4.21 -3.69 -7.58
N ILE A 122 -5.01 -3.65 -6.50
CA ILE A 122 -6.45 -3.43 -6.59
C ILE A 122 -6.72 -2.02 -7.16
N THR A 123 -5.97 -1.01 -6.72
CA THR A 123 -6.07 0.35 -7.27
C THR A 123 -5.74 0.38 -8.76
N ALA A 124 -4.67 -0.32 -9.18
CA ALA A 124 -4.29 -0.42 -10.59
C ALA A 124 -5.36 -1.09 -11.45
N SER A 125 -6.11 -2.05 -10.89
CA SER A 125 -7.17 -2.78 -11.61
C SER A 125 -8.43 -1.96 -11.88
N ARG A 126 -8.55 -0.80 -11.24
CA ARG A 126 -9.72 0.09 -11.30
C ARG A 126 -9.33 1.40 -12.00
N PRO A 127 -9.40 1.48 -13.34
CA PRO A 127 -8.80 2.58 -14.12
C PRO A 127 -9.35 3.97 -13.79
N ASN A 128 -10.57 4.05 -13.26
CA ASN A 128 -11.21 5.33 -12.94
C ASN A 128 -10.76 5.93 -11.59
N LEU A 129 -10.03 5.16 -10.76
CA LEU A 129 -9.60 5.64 -9.44
C LEU A 129 -8.41 6.61 -9.53
N ILE A 130 -7.48 6.35 -10.45
CA ILE A 130 -6.30 7.20 -10.66
C ILE A 130 -6.38 7.79 -12.06
N LYS A 131 -6.53 9.11 -12.14
CA LYS A 131 -6.74 9.85 -13.40
C LYS A 131 -5.53 9.85 -14.32
N ASN A 132 -4.31 9.76 -13.75
CA ASN A 132 -3.09 9.70 -14.54
C ASN A 132 -2.96 8.32 -15.22
N PRO A 133 -3.13 8.19 -16.56
CA PRO A 133 -3.04 6.91 -17.26
C PRO A 133 -1.61 6.34 -17.25
N ASN A 134 -0.63 7.19 -16.99
CA ASN A 134 0.79 6.84 -16.93
C ASN A 134 1.30 6.65 -15.50
N CYS A 135 0.41 6.55 -14.51
CA CYS A 135 0.80 6.27 -13.13
C CYS A 135 1.45 4.88 -13.03
N CYS A 136 2.55 4.80 -12.31
CA CYS A 136 3.24 3.55 -11.98
C CYS A 136 2.70 2.98 -10.67
N PHE A 137 2.67 1.65 -10.56
CA PHE A 137 2.17 0.94 -9.39
C PHE A 137 3.24 -0.03 -8.90
N ILE A 138 3.72 0.18 -7.68
CA ILE A 138 4.85 -0.59 -7.13
C ILE A 138 4.40 -1.27 -5.84
N SER A 139 4.54 -2.58 -5.81
CA SER A 139 4.26 -3.40 -4.64
C SER A 139 5.56 -3.94 -4.05
N LEU A 140 5.79 -3.70 -2.77
CA LEU A 140 6.93 -4.22 -2.01
C LEU A 140 6.45 -5.37 -1.12
N GLY A 141 6.76 -6.60 -1.50
CA GLY A 141 6.33 -7.79 -0.75
C GLY A 141 4.82 -7.96 -0.62
N GLY A 142 4.04 -7.40 -1.55
CA GLY A 142 2.58 -7.60 -1.59
C GLY A 142 2.20 -8.95 -2.17
N ARG A 143 0.92 -9.31 -2.05
CA ARG A 143 0.37 -10.59 -2.50
C ARG A 143 -0.95 -10.44 -3.22
N LEU A 144 -1.25 -11.40 -4.10
CA LEU A 144 -2.56 -11.56 -4.73
C LEU A 144 -3.37 -12.72 -4.12
N THR A 145 -2.74 -13.56 -3.29
CA THR A 145 -3.43 -14.68 -2.63
C THR A 145 -3.60 -14.38 -1.15
N PHE A 146 -4.83 -14.24 -0.72
CA PHE A 146 -5.10 -14.08 0.70
C PHE A 146 -5.14 -15.43 1.39
N GLY A 147 -4.27 -15.61 2.39
CA GLY A 147 -4.25 -16.81 3.20
C GLY A 147 -5.55 -16.99 4.00
N LYS A 148 -5.90 -18.26 4.27
CA LYS A 148 -7.03 -18.60 5.13
C LYS A 148 -6.81 -18.05 6.55
N PRO A 149 -7.85 -17.57 7.24
CA PRO A 149 -7.76 -17.07 8.61
C PRO A 149 -7.11 -18.05 9.58
N GLU A 150 -7.34 -19.35 9.38
CA GLU A 150 -6.84 -20.46 10.21
C GLU A 150 -5.30 -20.59 10.19
N LYS A 151 -4.63 -19.91 9.25
CA LYS A 151 -3.16 -19.81 9.25
C LYS A 151 -2.63 -18.74 10.21
N ARG A 152 -3.49 -17.87 10.71
CA ARG A 152 -3.12 -16.74 11.56
C ARG A 152 -3.77 -16.78 12.93
N PHE A 153 -5.00 -17.24 13.00
CA PHE A 153 -5.81 -17.29 14.21
C PHE A 153 -6.09 -18.72 14.63
N THR A 154 -6.17 -18.96 15.93
CA THR A 154 -6.52 -20.26 16.50
C THR A 154 -8.00 -20.61 16.23
N LYS A 155 -8.34 -21.88 16.39
CA LYS A 155 -9.76 -22.31 16.26
C LYS A 155 -10.65 -21.62 17.26
N ASP A 156 -10.20 -21.48 18.51
CA ASP A 156 -10.96 -20.85 19.59
C ASP A 156 -11.19 -19.36 19.32
N GLU A 157 -10.18 -18.63 18.82
CA GLU A 157 -10.33 -17.24 18.41
C GLU A 157 -11.33 -17.06 17.27
N LEU A 158 -11.31 -17.95 16.28
CA LEU A 158 -12.25 -17.92 15.16
C LEU A 158 -13.66 -18.29 15.59
N GLU A 159 -13.82 -19.27 16.48
CA GLU A 159 -15.12 -19.65 17.04
C GLU A 159 -15.70 -18.53 17.90
N LYS A 160 -14.87 -17.91 18.75
CA LYS A 160 -15.25 -16.72 19.51
C LYS A 160 -15.71 -15.60 18.59
N CYS A 161 -14.93 -15.29 17.54
CA CYS A 161 -15.28 -14.27 16.57
C CYS A 161 -16.64 -14.53 15.93
N LYS A 162 -16.92 -15.77 15.54
CA LYS A 162 -18.20 -16.18 14.95
C LYS A 162 -19.38 -16.03 15.91
N ASN A 163 -19.19 -16.32 17.20
CA ASN A 163 -20.25 -16.30 18.20
C ASN A 163 -20.49 -14.90 18.77
N GLU A 164 -19.44 -14.11 18.99
CA GLU A 164 -19.48 -12.80 19.65
C GLU A 164 -19.35 -11.62 18.65
N GLY A 165 -19.03 -11.90 17.37
CA GLY A 165 -18.82 -10.90 16.33
C GLY A 165 -17.39 -10.36 16.26
N GLU A 166 -16.59 -10.49 17.33
CA GLU A 166 -15.22 -10.02 17.41
C GLU A 166 -14.41 -10.74 18.49
N PHE A 167 -13.06 -10.60 18.41
CA PHE A 167 -12.14 -10.97 19.48
C PHE A 167 -10.93 -10.03 19.52
N LEU A 168 -10.21 -10.04 20.64
CA LEU A 168 -8.95 -9.31 20.78
C LEU A 168 -7.78 -10.24 20.48
N TRP A 169 -7.06 -9.92 19.43
CA TRP A 169 -5.85 -10.63 19.01
C TRP A 169 -4.62 -9.96 19.60
N GLU A 170 -3.82 -10.72 20.34
CA GLU A 170 -2.57 -10.24 20.88
C GLU A 170 -1.45 -10.41 19.85
N HIS A 171 -0.84 -9.29 19.44
CA HIS A 171 0.27 -9.29 18.50
C HIS A 171 1.19 -8.08 18.74
N ASN A 172 2.51 -8.33 18.86
CA ASN A 172 3.52 -7.32 19.14
C ASN A 172 3.18 -6.47 20.40
N ASP A 173 2.90 -7.14 21.53
CA ASP A 173 2.57 -6.54 22.83
C ASP A 173 1.35 -5.58 22.80
N LYS A 174 0.53 -5.69 21.76
CA LYS A 174 -0.71 -4.93 21.60
C LYS A 174 -1.91 -5.84 21.36
N LYS A 175 -3.08 -5.34 21.73
CA LYS A 175 -4.35 -6.01 21.46
C LYS A 175 -5.04 -5.34 20.27
N TRP A 176 -5.38 -6.15 19.28
CA TRP A 176 -6.00 -5.72 18.05
C TRP A 176 -7.40 -6.33 17.95
N LYS A 177 -8.40 -5.50 17.72
CA LYS A 177 -9.77 -5.98 17.52
C LYS A 177 -9.90 -6.62 16.14
N ILE A 178 -10.26 -7.90 16.12
CA ILE A 178 -10.57 -8.63 14.88
C ILE A 178 -12.09 -8.87 14.86
N THR A 179 -12.74 -8.34 13.84
CA THR A 179 -14.19 -8.52 13.68
C THR A 179 -14.51 -9.63 12.68
N GLN A 180 -15.66 -10.28 12.84
CA GLN A 180 -16.15 -11.27 11.88
C GLN A 180 -16.29 -10.67 10.48
N LYS A 181 -16.75 -9.41 10.40
CA LYS A 181 -16.81 -8.65 9.13
C LYS A 181 -15.45 -8.60 8.43
N ALA A 182 -14.37 -8.27 9.15
CA ALA A 182 -13.03 -8.19 8.56
C ALA A 182 -12.49 -9.56 8.09
N ILE A 183 -12.86 -10.64 8.81
CA ILE A 183 -12.54 -12.01 8.39
C ILE A 183 -13.28 -12.36 7.10
N ASP A 184 -14.56 -12.03 7.02
CA ASP A 184 -15.40 -12.32 5.85
C ASP A 184 -14.97 -11.48 4.65
N GLU A 185 -14.69 -10.20 4.80
CA GLU A 185 -14.15 -9.34 3.74
C GLU A 185 -12.88 -9.93 3.13
N ARG A 186 -11.94 -10.35 3.97
CA ARG A 186 -10.71 -10.99 3.49
C ARG A 186 -10.97 -12.31 2.76
N LYS A 187 -11.96 -13.09 3.19
CA LYS A 187 -12.33 -14.36 2.58
C LYS A 187 -12.94 -14.19 1.19
N TYR A 188 -13.75 -13.13 1.03
CA TYR A 188 -14.50 -12.90 -0.22
C TYR A 188 -13.75 -12.04 -1.22
N MET A 189 -12.75 -11.27 -0.77
CA MET A 189 -11.91 -10.51 -1.69
C MET A 189 -10.95 -11.43 -2.44
N ASP A 190 -10.95 -11.32 -3.76
CA ASP A 190 -10.07 -12.08 -4.66
C ASP A 190 -9.24 -11.13 -5.54
N PRO A 191 -8.06 -10.69 -5.06
CA PRO A 191 -7.20 -9.80 -5.83
C PRO A 191 -6.77 -10.38 -7.17
N LYS A 192 -6.65 -11.72 -7.31
CA LYS A 192 -6.33 -12.35 -8.60
C LYS A 192 -7.43 -12.14 -9.64
N LYS A 193 -8.69 -12.08 -9.20
CA LYS A 193 -9.80 -11.76 -10.09
C LYS A 193 -9.79 -10.28 -10.46
N GLU A 194 -9.53 -9.42 -9.49
CA GLU A 194 -9.46 -7.96 -9.69
C GLU A 194 -8.39 -7.58 -10.72
N VAL A 195 -7.17 -8.10 -10.59
CA VAL A 195 -6.04 -7.71 -11.45
C VAL A 195 -6.21 -8.09 -12.93
N LYS A 196 -7.17 -8.96 -13.26
CA LYS A 196 -7.52 -9.27 -14.66
C LYS A 196 -8.11 -8.07 -15.39
N ASN A 197 -8.64 -7.09 -14.65
CA ASN A 197 -9.19 -5.86 -15.19
C ASN A 197 -8.12 -4.80 -15.50
N ILE A 198 -6.85 -5.05 -15.20
CA ILE A 198 -5.75 -4.12 -15.51
C ILE A 198 -5.54 -4.11 -17.02
N ASP A 199 -5.62 -2.94 -17.63
CA ASP A 199 -5.36 -2.77 -19.06
C ASP A 199 -3.87 -2.98 -19.40
N ASP A 200 -3.56 -3.27 -20.66
CA ASP A 200 -2.21 -3.64 -21.08
C ASP A 200 -1.18 -2.51 -20.96
N ASN A 201 -1.61 -1.25 -20.96
CA ASN A 201 -0.71 -0.13 -20.72
C ASN A 201 -0.31 -0.08 -19.22
N ARG A 202 -1.27 -0.23 -18.32
CA ARG A 202 -1.02 -0.26 -16.87
C ARG A 202 -0.22 -1.47 -16.43
N LYS A 203 -0.43 -2.66 -17.02
CA LYS A 203 0.37 -3.86 -16.73
C LYS A 203 1.87 -3.60 -16.87
N LYS A 204 2.29 -2.86 -17.91
CA LYS A 204 3.68 -2.48 -18.16
C LYS A 204 4.22 -1.42 -17.18
N ARG A 205 3.37 -0.89 -16.32
CA ARG A 205 3.67 0.11 -15.29
C ARG A 205 3.51 -0.46 -13.88
N ILE A 206 3.60 -1.78 -13.75
CA ILE A 206 3.56 -2.50 -12.49
C ILE A 206 4.93 -3.10 -12.20
N LEU A 207 5.40 -2.87 -10.98
CA LEU A 207 6.59 -3.49 -10.42
C LEU A 207 6.25 -4.22 -9.13
N GLN A 208 6.68 -5.47 -9.01
CA GLN A 208 6.78 -6.17 -7.73
C GLN A 208 8.25 -6.23 -7.32
N VAL A 209 8.60 -5.68 -6.18
CA VAL A 209 9.90 -5.90 -5.51
C VAL A 209 9.69 -6.92 -4.40
N HIS A 210 10.46 -8.00 -4.41
CA HIS A 210 10.25 -9.09 -3.46
C HIS A 210 11.58 -9.60 -2.87
N GLY A 211 11.57 -9.81 -1.56
CA GLY A 211 12.73 -10.37 -0.86
C GLY A 211 12.80 -11.88 -1.02
N ARG A 212 13.98 -12.42 -1.33
CA ARG A 212 14.20 -13.89 -1.48
C ARG A 212 13.94 -14.65 -0.18
N ASN A 213 14.15 -14.01 0.97
CA ASN A 213 13.98 -14.61 2.29
C ASN A 213 12.71 -14.12 3.00
N ASP A 214 11.70 -13.64 2.24
CA ASP A 214 10.43 -13.22 2.78
C ASP A 214 9.60 -14.43 3.24
N THR A 215 9.44 -14.57 4.56
CA THR A 215 8.63 -15.62 5.18
C THR A 215 7.21 -15.16 5.52
N SER A 216 6.95 -13.85 5.49
CA SER A 216 5.62 -13.28 5.74
C SER A 216 4.73 -13.30 4.51
N THR A 217 5.32 -12.96 3.37
CA THR A 217 4.75 -13.13 2.04
C THR A 217 5.68 -14.03 1.24
N PRO A 218 5.38 -15.33 1.13
CA PRO A 218 6.26 -16.28 0.45
C PRO A 218 6.58 -15.87 -0.98
N ILE A 219 7.74 -16.25 -1.47
CA ILE A 219 8.24 -15.89 -2.82
C ILE A 219 7.30 -16.34 -3.94
N GLU A 220 6.52 -17.38 -3.71
CA GLU A 220 5.50 -17.88 -4.63
C GLU A 220 4.47 -16.82 -5.00
N GLU A 221 4.23 -15.85 -4.12
CA GLU A 221 3.32 -14.73 -4.42
C GLU A 221 3.85 -13.83 -5.53
N ALA A 222 5.17 -13.66 -5.67
CA ALA A 222 5.73 -12.92 -6.80
C ALA A 222 5.54 -13.67 -8.13
N PHE A 223 5.64 -14.99 -8.14
CA PHE A 223 5.30 -15.80 -9.32
C PHE A 223 3.80 -15.75 -9.64
N VAL A 224 2.94 -15.63 -8.62
CA VAL A 224 1.50 -15.39 -8.85
C VAL A 224 1.29 -14.02 -9.51
N VAL A 225 1.98 -12.97 -9.08
CA VAL A 225 1.91 -11.64 -9.72
C VAL A 225 2.35 -11.71 -11.18
N GLU A 226 3.49 -12.34 -11.47
CA GLU A 226 4.00 -12.52 -12.83
C GLU A 226 3.00 -13.23 -13.75
N LYS A 227 2.36 -14.28 -13.22
CA LYS A 227 1.35 -15.07 -13.95
C LYS A 227 0.05 -14.30 -14.19
N GLU A 228 -0.47 -13.64 -13.15
CA GLU A 228 -1.81 -13.02 -13.20
C GLU A 228 -1.77 -11.61 -13.81
N ILE A 229 -0.59 -10.97 -13.87
CA ILE A 229 -0.39 -9.64 -14.49
C ILE A 229 0.72 -9.74 -15.55
N PRO A 230 0.46 -10.37 -16.70
CA PRO A 230 1.46 -10.47 -17.77
C PRO A 230 1.91 -9.07 -18.24
N GLY A 231 3.21 -8.79 -18.11
CA GLY A 231 3.79 -7.46 -18.39
C GLY A 231 4.22 -6.68 -17.14
N ALA A 232 3.84 -7.12 -15.95
CA ALA A 232 4.44 -6.64 -14.71
C ALA A 232 5.90 -7.11 -14.61
N GLU A 233 6.76 -6.25 -14.06
CA GLU A 233 8.16 -6.61 -13.80
C GLU A 233 8.34 -7.07 -12.36
N ILE A 234 9.23 -8.06 -12.17
CA ILE A 234 9.62 -8.55 -10.84
C ILE A 234 11.09 -8.20 -10.60
N ARG A 235 11.37 -7.58 -9.45
CA ARG A 235 12.73 -7.33 -8.96
C ARG A 235 12.94 -8.11 -7.67
N TRP A 236 13.91 -9.02 -7.70
CA TRP A 236 14.30 -9.78 -6.54
C TRP A 236 15.39 -9.05 -5.76
N ILE A 237 15.24 -9.01 -4.44
CA ILE A 237 16.29 -8.51 -3.55
C ILE A 237 16.85 -9.69 -2.78
N GLU A 238 18.11 -10.02 -3.05
CA GLU A 238 18.80 -11.11 -2.39
C GLU A 238 18.93 -10.82 -0.88
N ASN A 239 18.86 -11.86 -0.07
CA ASN A 239 18.95 -11.82 1.40
C ASN A 239 17.86 -10.96 2.09
N ALA A 240 16.91 -10.38 1.37
CA ALA A 240 15.86 -9.54 1.92
C ALA A 240 14.77 -10.40 2.59
N ASN A 241 14.42 -10.02 3.82
CA ASN A 241 13.20 -10.47 4.48
C ASN A 241 12.01 -9.56 4.08
N HIS A 242 10.84 -9.76 4.68
CA HIS A 242 9.63 -9.00 4.41
C HIS A 242 9.76 -7.47 4.58
N PHE A 243 10.66 -7.03 5.45
CA PHE A 243 10.91 -5.62 5.74
C PHE A 243 12.17 -5.09 5.05
N PHE A 244 12.82 -5.88 4.20
CA PHE A 244 14.08 -5.55 3.51
C PHE A 244 15.19 -5.15 4.48
N LYS A 245 15.14 -5.63 5.74
CA LYS A 245 16.07 -5.22 6.79
C LYS A 245 17.51 -5.58 6.45
N GLY A 246 18.38 -4.55 6.46
CA GLY A 246 19.80 -4.68 6.15
C GLY A 246 20.14 -4.60 4.65
N VAL A 247 19.11 -4.49 3.78
CA VAL A 247 19.26 -4.34 2.32
C VAL A 247 18.27 -3.30 1.78
N GLU A 248 17.91 -2.32 2.61
CA GLU A 248 16.96 -1.27 2.26
C GLU A 248 17.46 -0.43 1.08
N GLU A 249 18.78 -0.22 0.98
CA GLU A 249 19.39 0.52 -0.13
C GLU A 249 19.22 -0.21 -1.47
N ASP A 250 19.34 -1.54 -1.50
CA ASP A 250 19.14 -2.33 -2.71
C ASP A 250 17.68 -2.27 -3.16
N MET A 251 16.74 -2.34 -2.22
CA MET A 251 15.31 -2.18 -2.50
C MET A 251 15.02 -0.78 -3.07
N VAL A 252 15.52 0.28 -2.44
CA VAL A 252 15.36 1.66 -2.91
C VAL A 252 15.96 1.83 -4.29
N LYS A 253 17.18 1.32 -4.52
CA LYS A 253 17.85 1.36 -5.82
C LYS A 253 17.01 0.69 -6.91
N ALA A 254 16.49 -0.51 -6.65
CA ALA A 254 15.63 -1.22 -7.60
C ALA A 254 14.38 -0.42 -7.98
N VAL A 255 13.74 0.26 -7.00
CA VAL A 255 12.59 1.14 -7.22
C VAL A 255 12.97 2.36 -8.06
N VAL A 256 14.04 3.08 -7.67
CA VAL A 256 14.48 4.31 -8.34
C VAL A 256 14.91 4.04 -9.79
N GLU A 257 15.71 3.00 -10.02
CA GLU A 257 16.14 2.61 -11.36
C GLU A 257 14.94 2.28 -12.26
N TRP A 258 13.98 1.52 -11.73
CA TRP A 258 12.79 1.18 -12.50
C TRP A 258 11.92 2.41 -12.81
N LEU A 259 11.67 3.29 -11.83
CA LEU A 259 10.92 4.54 -12.04
C LEU A 259 11.57 5.42 -13.10
N ASN A 260 12.90 5.52 -13.11
CA ASN A 260 13.63 6.28 -14.13
C ASN A 260 13.41 5.71 -15.55
N THR A 261 13.16 4.42 -15.72
CA THR A 261 12.83 3.84 -17.04
C THR A 261 11.39 4.11 -17.48
N LYS A 262 10.50 4.45 -16.56
CA LYS A 262 9.05 4.61 -16.82
C LYS A 262 8.58 6.06 -16.86
N LEU A 263 9.30 6.97 -16.17
CA LEU A 263 8.89 8.36 -16.00
C LEU A 263 9.73 9.36 -16.80
N ASN A 264 10.85 8.90 -17.40
CA ASN A 264 11.71 9.72 -18.28
C ASN A 264 11.37 9.54 -19.75
#